data_8a02732c4cc83284c2d44b987015a43d
#
_entry.id   8a02732c4cc83284c2d44b987015a43d
#
_cell.length_a   1.000
_cell.length_b   1.000
_cell.length_c   1.000
_cell.angle_alpha   90.00
_cell.angle_beta   90.00
_cell.angle_gamma   90.00
#
_symmetry.space_group_name_H-M   'P 1'
#
loop_
_entity.id
_entity.type
_entity.pdbx_description
1 polymer ?
#
loop_
_entity_poly.entity_id
_entity_poly.type
_entity_poly.pdbx_seq_one_letter_code
_entity_poly.pdbx_strand_id
1 'polypeptide(L)'
;MSALIHPKTITVDGLSVRYAEGGQDGPDAILMSPWPESVYAFEPAWPHLAAAAHLVAIDPPGFGGSDYRQALMNPKAMGHFILKVADALGLDNPHIVGPDIGTSSVLFAAAADPDRFRSIVVGSGGAAVPLDVTGVLKEWIEAPDLEPYRRIGGRKIVEIAVGTIAGYAPSHQIREDYMSCYEGGRFADTIPYAQSYREYLPELAKLLPGIETPVRIVAGANDQVVPPRSNAEFLHERLPNAQVDLIAGAGHFCWEEKPAEYAALLTSWWDRANAASKS
;
A
#
# COMPACT_ATOMS: atom_id res chain seq x y z
N MET A 1 -12.56 -15.55 16.73
CA MET A 1 -11.16 -15.42 17.18
C MET A 1 -10.88 -13.94 17.27
N SER A 2 -10.11 -13.47 18.26
CA SER A 2 -9.68 -12.06 18.31
C SER A 2 -8.69 -11.81 17.17
N ALA A 3 -8.65 -10.59 16.63
CA ALA A 3 -7.71 -10.20 15.60
C ALA A 3 -6.25 -10.38 16.08
N LEU A 4 -5.36 -10.75 15.16
CA LEU A 4 -3.93 -10.89 15.44
C LEU A 4 -3.22 -9.53 15.48
N ILE A 5 -3.78 -8.56 14.75
CA ILE A 5 -3.27 -7.19 14.65
C ILE A 5 -3.89 -6.34 15.75
N HIS A 6 -3.06 -5.66 16.54
CA HIS A 6 -3.47 -4.78 17.63
C HIS A 6 -2.99 -3.34 17.36
N PRO A 7 -3.83 -2.49 16.74
CA PRO A 7 -3.42 -1.14 16.39
C PRO A 7 -3.17 -0.25 17.62
N LYS A 8 -2.19 0.60 17.48
CA LYS A 8 -1.83 1.69 18.40
C LYS A 8 -1.50 2.95 17.58
N THR A 9 -1.16 4.05 18.22
CA THR A 9 -0.86 5.31 17.55
C THR A 9 0.48 5.88 17.96
N ILE A 10 1.12 6.59 17.00
CA ILE A 10 2.31 7.41 17.23
C ILE A 10 2.07 8.79 16.64
N THR A 11 2.66 9.83 17.23
CA THR A 11 2.61 11.18 16.64
C THR A 11 3.81 11.39 15.74
N VAL A 12 3.56 11.69 14.46
CA VAL A 12 4.59 12.00 13.46
C VAL A 12 4.23 13.31 12.81
N ASP A 13 5.12 14.30 12.86
CA ASP A 13 4.90 15.62 12.26
C ASP A 13 3.55 16.27 12.67
N GLY A 14 3.14 16.04 13.92
CA GLY A 14 1.90 16.57 14.50
C GLY A 14 0.61 15.83 14.08
N LEU A 15 0.72 14.69 13.37
CA LEU A 15 -0.41 13.81 13.05
C LEU A 15 -0.38 12.55 13.90
N SER A 16 -1.55 12.09 14.34
CA SER A 16 -1.73 10.75 14.90
C SER A 16 -1.73 9.73 13.77
N VAL A 17 -0.70 8.88 13.73
CA VAL A 17 -0.54 7.80 12.77
C VAL A 17 -0.88 6.49 13.44
N ARG A 18 -1.87 5.76 12.91
CA ARG A 18 -2.21 4.43 13.39
C ARG A 18 -1.25 3.40 12.81
N TYR A 19 -0.75 2.52 13.66
CA TYR A 19 0.13 1.43 13.28
C TYR A 19 -0.06 0.20 14.16
N ALA A 20 0.46 -0.92 13.74
CA ALA A 20 0.52 -2.15 14.53
C ALA A 20 1.88 -2.81 14.35
N GLU A 21 2.38 -3.41 15.41
CA GLU A 21 3.64 -4.14 15.41
C GLU A 21 3.40 -5.61 15.75
N GLY A 22 4.28 -6.46 15.26
CA GLY A 22 4.30 -7.88 15.59
C GLY A 22 5.42 -8.62 14.88
N GLY A 23 5.46 -9.94 15.08
CA GLY A 23 6.52 -10.76 14.52
C GLY A 23 7.62 -11.05 15.53
N GLN A 24 8.72 -11.60 15.02
CA GLN A 24 9.88 -11.99 15.81
C GLN A 24 11.04 -11.01 15.61
N ASP A 25 12.05 -11.12 16.47
CA ASP A 25 13.30 -10.39 16.29
C ASP A 25 13.93 -10.80 14.93
N GLY A 26 14.14 -9.78 14.08
CA GLY A 26 14.61 -9.97 12.71
C GLY A 26 14.74 -8.64 11.97
N PRO A 27 14.92 -8.68 10.67
CA PRO A 27 14.89 -7.44 9.87
C PRO A 27 13.50 -6.77 9.96
N ASP A 28 13.52 -5.44 10.04
CA ASP A 28 12.28 -4.67 10.04
C ASP A 28 11.59 -4.70 8.68
N ALA A 29 10.25 -4.73 8.69
CA ALA A 29 9.43 -4.63 7.48
C ALA A 29 8.22 -3.69 7.71
N ILE A 30 8.16 -2.60 6.96
CA ILE A 30 7.03 -1.68 6.96
C ILE A 30 5.99 -2.18 5.95
N LEU A 31 4.73 -2.27 6.39
CA LEU A 31 3.59 -2.64 5.55
C LEU A 31 2.61 -1.46 5.49
N MET A 32 2.48 -0.82 4.35
CA MET A 32 1.50 0.25 4.17
C MET A 32 0.12 -0.31 3.89
N SER A 33 -0.89 0.11 4.63
CA SER A 33 -2.25 -0.31 4.36
C SER A 33 -2.75 0.20 3.00
N PRO A 34 -3.46 -0.67 2.26
CA PRO A 34 -4.07 -0.28 0.98
C PRO A 34 -5.38 0.50 1.19
N TRP A 35 -5.90 1.11 0.14
CA TRP A 35 -7.15 1.85 0.14
C TRP A 35 -8.28 1.05 -0.55
N PRO A 36 -9.47 0.98 0.03
CA PRO A 36 -9.99 1.66 1.22
C PRO A 36 -10.03 0.76 2.47
N GLU A 37 -8.95 0.10 2.75
CA GLU A 37 -8.80 -0.80 3.90
C GLU A 37 -8.06 -0.11 5.07
N SER A 38 -7.41 -0.89 5.91
CA SER A 38 -6.57 -0.44 7.02
C SER A 38 -5.45 -1.44 7.28
N VAL A 39 -4.67 -1.25 8.35
CA VAL A 39 -3.62 -2.20 8.77
C VAL A 39 -4.10 -3.65 8.85
N TYR A 40 -5.40 -3.87 9.04
CA TYR A 40 -5.99 -5.22 9.06
C TYR A 40 -6.02 -5.93 7.70
N ALA A 41 -5.73 -5.25 6.59
CA ALA A 41 -5.59 -5.86 5.27
C ALA A 41 -4.52 -6.97 5.24
N PHE A 42 -3.54 -6.88 6.14
CA PHE A 42 -2.49 -7.88 6.28
C PHE A 42 -2.83 -9.03 7.24
N GLU A 43 -4.00 -8.99 7.92
CA GLU A 43 -4.39 -10.02 8.91
C GLU A 43 -4.29 -11.45 8.37
N PRO A 44 -4.76 -11.77 7.14
CA PRO A 44 -4.64 -13.14 6.61
C PRO A 44 -3.20 -13.57 6.33
N ALA A 45 -2.33 -12.63 5.94
CA ALA A 45 -0.92 -12.89 5.66
C ALA A 45 -0.03 -12.78 6.91
N TRP A 46 -0.52 -12.15 7.98
CA TRP A 46 0.24 -11.78 9.17
C TRP A 46 1.03 -12.94 9.79
N PRO A 47 0.45 -14.14 10.03
CA PRO A 47 1.20 -15.24 10.64
C PRO A 47 2.42 -15.69 9.83
N HIS A 48 2.30 -15.61 8.51
CA HIS A 48 3.39 -16.01 7.59
C HIS A 48 4.49 -14.95 7.57
N LEU A 49 4.13 -13.68 7.53
CA LEU A 49 5.08 -12.55 7.51
C LEU A 49 5.78 -12.39 8.86
N ALA A 50 5.02 -12.50 9.97
CA ALA A 50 5.52 -12.37 11.33
C ALA A 50 6.52 -13.47 11.73
N ALA A 51 6.54 -14.58 11.01
CA ALA A 51 7.54 -15.63 11.19
C ALA A 51 8.91 -15.29 10.54
N ALA A 52 8.99 -14.26 9.69
CA ALA A 52 10.18 -13.91 8.91
C ALA A 52 10.78 -12.55 9.28
N ALA A 53 10.04 -11.65 9.92
CA ALA A 53 10.47 -10.27 10.16
C ALA A 53 9.79 -9.67 11.41
N HIS A 54 10.36 -8.58 11.91
CA HIS A 54 9.63 -7.63 12.76
C HIS A 54 8.75 -6.76 11.86
N LEU A 55 7.45 -6.85 12.02
CA LEU A 55 6.46 -6.20 11.18
C LEU A 55 5.97 -4.90 11.81
N VAL A 56 5.88 -3.86 10.99
CA VAL A 56 5.25 -2.58 11.34
C VAL A 56 4.24 -2.23 10.24
N ALA A 57 2.97 -2.57 10.45
CA ALA A 57 1.89 -2.16 9.55
C ALA A 57 1.44 -0.74 9.90
N ILE A 58 1.28 0.13 8.92
CA ILE A 58 0.89 1.53 9.10
C ILE A 58 -0.33 1.90 8.26
N ASP A 59 -1.20 2.71 8.82
CA ASP A 59 -2.20 3.46 8.04
C ASP A 59 -1.57 4.80 7.63
N PRO A 60 -1.38 5.07 6.35
CA PRO A 60 -0.87 6.37 5.92
C PRO A 60 -1.83 7.51 6.29
N PRO A 61 -1.37 8.75 6.50
CA PRO A 61 -2.24 9.88 6.77
C PRO A 61 -3.38 10.03 5.76
N GLY A 62 -4.60 10.18 6.28
CA GLY A 62 -5.83 10.24 5.48
C GLY A 62 -6.48 8.88 5.26
N PHE A 63 -5.73 7.80 5.35
CA PHE A 63 -6.19 6.43 5.14
C PHE A 63 -6.31 5.67 6.47
N GLY A 64 -7.12 4.61 6.46
CA GLY A 64 -7.35 3.82 7.67
C GLY A 64 -7.71 4.70 8.88
N GLY A 65 -7.18 4.39 10.04
CA GLY A 65 -7.43 5.11 11.28
C GLY A 65 -6.47 6.27 11.59
N SER A 66 -5.64 6.71 10.64
CA SER A 66 -4.71 7.83 10.83
C SER A 66 -5.35 9.18 10.59
N ASP A 67 -4.78 10.26 11.14
CA ASP A 67 -5.24 11.63 10.91
C ASP A 67 -5.14 12.02 9.43
N TYR A 68 -5.98 12.96 9.02
CA TYR A 68 -5.99 13.51 7.68
C TYR A 68 -5.20 14.82 7.59
N ARG A 69 -4.46 14.98 6.50
CA ARG A 69 -3.85 16.26 6.11
C ARG A 69 -3.92 16.41 4.59
N GLN A 70 -4.64 17.41 4.10
CA GLN A 70 -4.84 17.65 2.66
C GLN A 70 -3.52 17.71 1.87
N ALA A 71 -2.48 18.31 2.42
CA ALA A 71 -1.19 18.44 1.76
C ALA A 71 -0.51 17.08 1.48
N LEU A 72 -0.94 16.00 2.15
CA LEU A 72 -0.42 14.65 1.95
C LEU A 72 -1.26 13.83 0.94
N MET A 73 -2.32 14.41 0.37
CA MET A 73 -3.16 13.71 -0.61
C MET A 73 -2.52 13.72 -2.01
N ASN A 74 -1.27 13.26 -2.07
CA ASN A 74 -0.56 12.94 -3.30
C ASN A 74 0.61 11.99 -2.99
N PRO A 75 1.04 11.14 -3.95
CA PRO A 75 2.03 10.08 -3.69
C PRO A 75 3.42 10.63 -3.32
N LYS A 76 3.81 11.79 -3.85
CA LYS A 76 5.12 12.38 -3.55
C LYS A 76 5.21 12.87 -2.10
N ALA A 77 4.24 13.67 -1.65
CA ALA A 77 4.21 14.14 -0.28
C ALA A 77 4.03 12.98 0.71
N MET A 78 3.23 11.97 0.35
CA MET A 78 3.07 10.75 1.14
C MET A 78 4.40 9.99 1.24
N GLY A 79 5.15 9.83 0.17
CA GLY A 79 6.47 9.20 0.18
C GLY A 79 7.43 9.87 1.17
N HIS A 80 7.53 11.20 1.14
CA HIS A 80 8.32 11.94 2.12
C HIS A 80 7.82 11.79 3.57
N PHE A 81 6.51 11.63 3.75
CA PHE A 81 5.96 11.40 5.10
C PHE A 81 6.27 9.99 5.61
N ILE A 82 6.29 8.98 4.76
CA ILE A 82 6.67 7.61 5.12
C ILE A 82 8.10 7.55 5.66
N LEU A 83 9.04 8.32 5.09
CA LEU A 83 10.41 8.44 5.63
C LEU A 83 10.40 8.94 7.07
N LYS A 84 9.58 9.97 7.38
CA LYS A 84 9.41 10.48 8.74
C LYS A 84 8.79 9.44 9.69
N VAL A 85 7.86 8.61 9.21
CA VAL A 85 7.28 7.52 10.01
C VAL A 85 8.34 6.48 10.35
N ALA A 86 9.16 6.10 9.38
CA ALA A 86 10.26 5.16 9.60
C ALA A 86 11.28 5.71 10.61
N ASP A 87 11.61 7.01 10.56
CA ASP A 87 12.47 7.68 11.54
C ASP A 87 11.86 7.69 12.94
N ALA A 88 10.59 8.07 13.03
CA ALA A 88 9.88 8.16 14.32
C ALA A 88 9.72 6.80 15.02
N LEU A 89 9.70 5.71 14.24
CA LEU A 89 9.65 4.34 14.75
C LEU A 89 11.04 3.71 14.93
N GLY A 90 12.13 4.45 14.60
CA GLY A 90 13.51 3.98 14.75
C GLY A 90 13.87 2.83 13.83
N LEU A 91 13.19 2.72 12.68
CA LEU A 91 13.41 1.65 11.71
C LEU A 91 14.58 2.02 10.79
N ASP A 92 15.69 1.31 10.95
CA ASP A 92 16.90 1.51 10.15
C ASP A 92 16.97 0.50 9.00
N ASN A 93 16.98 1.00 7.77
CA ASN A 93 17.05 0.21 6.54
C ASN A 93 16.03 -0.96 6.51
N PRO A 94 14.70 -0.69 6.71
CA PRO A 94 13.69 -1.74 6.69
C PRO A 94 13.40 -2.22 5.27
N HIS A 95 12.81 -3.42 5.14
CA HIS A 95 12.02 -3.75 3.98
C HIS A 95 10.76 -2.88 3.96
N ILE A 96 10.23 -2.55 2.78
CA ILE A 96 8.96 -1.84 2.67
C ILE A 96 8.02 -2.50 1.67
N VAL A 97 6.75 -2.60 2.07
CA VAL A 97 5.67 -3.18 1.27
C VAL A 97 4.59 -2.12 1.11
N GLY A 98 4.34 -1.71 -0.10
CA GLY A 98 3.33 -0.69 -0.44
C GLY A 98 2.44 -1.14 -1.60
N PRO A 99 1.42 -1.98 -1.33
CA PRO A 99 0.41 -2.30 -2.35
C PRO A 99 -0.51 -1.11 -2.60
N ASP A 100 -1.26 -1.14 -3.70
CA ASP A 100 -2.29 -0.17 -4.06
C ASP A 100 -1.76 1.29 -4.00
N ILE A 101 -2.35 2.18 -3.19
CA ILE A 101 -1.88 3.57 -3.02
C ILE A 101 -0.43 3.66 -2.55
N GLY A 102 0.07 2.63 -1.90
CA GLY A 102 1.45 2.54 -1.44
C GLY A 102 2.45 2.43 -2.59
N THR A 103 2.05 1.91 -3.75
CA THR A 103 2.95 1.67 -4.89
C THR A 103 3.74 2.92 -5.29
N SER A 104 3.05 3.98 -5.63
CA SER A 104 3.70 5.22 -6.07
C SER A 104 4.35 5.98 -4.91
N SER A 105 3.76 5.95 -3.71
CA SER A 105 4.34 6.61 -2.52
C SER A 105 5.68 6.01 -2.12
N VAL A 106 5.78 4.68 -2.07
CA VAL A 106 7.01 3.98 -1.71
C VAL A 106 8.12 4.26 -2.74
N LEU A 107 7.77 4.28 -4.02
CA LEU A 107 8.74 4.60 -5.08
C LEU A 107 9.20 6.06 -5.02
N PHE A 108 8.35 7.02 -4.65
CA PHE A 108 8.78 8.39 -4.36
C PHE A 108 9.67 8.46 -3.12
N ALA A 109 9.38 7.71 -2.06
CA ALA A 109 10.23 7.64 -0.87
C ALA A 109 11.62 7.10 -1.21
N ALA A 110 11.69 6.01 -1.99
CA ALA A 110 12.96 5.42 -2.42
C ALA A 110 13.76 6.33 -3.35
N ALA A 111 13.10 7.10 -4.22
CA ALA A 111 13.77 8.08 -5.05
C ALA A 111 14.31 9.30 -4.26
N ALA A 112 13.65 9.66 -3.16
CA ALA A 112 14.05 10.77 -2.29
C ALA A 112 15.18 10.39 -1.31
N ASP A 113 15.24 9.13 -0.89
CA ASP A 113 16.27 8.58 -0.01
C ASP A 113 16.67 7.18 -0.49
N PRO A 114 17.65 7.08 -1.42
CA PRO A 114 17.98 5.83 -2.12
C PRO A 114 18.46 4.69 -1.21
N ASP A 115 19.07 5.01 -0.07
CA ASP A 115 19.65 4.02 0.85
C ASP A 115 18.70 3.65 2.00
N ARG A 116 17.49 4.21 1.99
CA ARG A 116 16.55 4.07 3.11
C ARG A 116 15.99 2.67 3.27
N PHE A 117 15.73 1.98 2.17
CA PHE A 117 15.06 0.68 2.19
C PHE A 117 15.99 -0.43 1.70
N ARG A 118 16.01 -1.54 2.43
CA ARG A 118 16.74 -2.75 2.06
C ARG A 118 16.17 -3.43 0.81
N SER A 119 14.87 -3.47 0.71
CA SER A 119 14.14 -3.91 -0.48
C SER A 119 12.71 -3.36 -0.48
N ILE A 120 12.12 -3.35 -1.64
CA ILE A 120 10.79 -2.80 -1.90
C ILE A 120 9.90 -3.90 -2.46
N VAL A 121 8.64 -3.95 -2.00
CA VAL A 121 7.56 -4.69 -2.64
C VAL A 121 6.42 -3.72 -2.92
N VAL A 122 5.99 -3.62 -4.17
CA VAL A 122 4.89 -2.77 -4.64
C VAL A 122 4.01 -3.53 -5.62
N GLY A 123 2.85 -3.00 -5.97
CA GLY A 123 1.98 -3.57 -7.00
C GLY A 123 0.50 -3.29 -6.76
N SER A 124 -0.34 -3.68 -7.68
CA SER A 124 -1.79 -3.37 -7.69
C SER A 124 -2.11 -1.88 -7.49
N GLY A 125 -1.17 -0.99 -7.83
CA GLY A 125 -1.30 0.46 -7.71
C GLY A 125 -1.07 1.18 -9.04
N GLY A 126 -1.70 2.33 -9.22
CA GLY A 126 -1.53 3.16 -10.41
C GLY A 126 -0.08 3.62 -10.56
N ALA A 127 0.55 3.27 -11.69
CA ALA A 127 1.95 3.58 -11.97
C ALA A 127 2.22 3.96 -13.44
N ALA A 128 1.41 3.46 -14.37
CA ALA A 128 1.61 3.66 -15.80
C ALA A 128 1.43 5.12 -16.25
N VAL A 129 2.20 5.52 -17.25
CA VAL A 129 2.03 6.79 -17.95
C VAL A 129 1.91 6.51 -19.46
N PRO A 130 0.76 6.79 -20.09
CA PRO A 130 -0.46 7.38 -19.50
C PRO A 130 -1.09 6.47 -18.42
N LEU A 131 -1.80 7.09 -17.45
CA LEU A 131 -2.48 6.36 -16.38
C LEU A 131 -3.49 5.37 -16.96
N ASP A 132 -3.37 4.11 -16.58
CA ASP A 132 -4.29 3.03 -16.95
C ASP A 132 -4.89 2.37 -15.70
N VAL A 133 -6.11 2.76 -15.41
CA VAL A 133 -6.97 2.21 -14.35
C VAL A 133 -8.39 2.09 -14.87
N THR A 134 -9.19 1.21 -14.29
CA THR A 134 -10.54 0.92 -14.75
C THR A 134 -11.58 0.92 -13.64
N GLY A 135 -12.84 0.69 -14.00
CA GLY A 135 -13.94 0.58 -13.05
C GLY A 135 -14.11 1.80 -12.18
N VAL A 136 -14.47 1.57 -10.93
CA VAL A 136 -14.80 2.63 -9.97
C VAL A 136 -13.61 3.56 -9.65
N LEU A 137 -12.39 3.05 -9.70
CA LEU A 137 -11.20 3.89 -9.48
C LEU A 137 -11.07 4.95 -10.58
N LYS A 138 -11.32 4.57 -11.83
CA LYS A 138 -11.35 5.54 -12.94
C LYS A 138 -12.44 6.58 -12.75
N GLU A 139 -13.63 6.15 -12.31
CA GLU A 139 -14.75 7.08 -12.03
C GLU A 139 -14.38 8.08 -10.95
N TRP A 140 -13.72 7.65 -9.87
CA TRP A 140 -13.26 8.55 -8.79
C TRP A 140 -12.20 9.55 -9.27
N ILE A 141 -11.24 9.09 -10.06
CA ILE A 141 -10.17 9.94 -10.62
C ILE A 141 -10.74 10.98 -11.59
N GLU A 142 -11.78 10.63 -12.34
CA GLU A 142 -12.41 11.50 -13.33
C GLU A 142 -13.55 12.35 -12.76
N ALA A 143 -13.93 12.13 -11.51
CA ALA A 143 -15.03 12.83 -10.87
C ALA A 143 -14.77 14.36 -10.80
N PRO A 144 -15.61 15.19 -11.41
CA PRO A 144 -15.47 16.65 -11.36
C PRO A 144 -15.94 17.24 -10.03
N ASP A 145 -16.72 16.49 -9.27
CA ASP A 145 -17.31 16.87 -7.99
C ASP A 145 -17.36 15.66 -7.06
N LEU A 146 -16.99 15.86 -5.80
CA LEU A 146 -16.95 14.82 -4.78
C LEU A 146 -18.19 14.79 -3.89
N GLU A 147 -19.10 15.72 -4.05
CA GLU A 147 -20.33 15.79 -3.26
C GLU A 147 -21.25 14.56 -3.40
N PRO A 148 -21.38 13.92 -4.58
CA PRO A 148 -22.09 12.65 -4.70
C PRO A 148 -21.53 11.55 -3.79
N TYR A 149 -20.22 11.45 -3.65
CA TYR A 149 -19.58 10.44 -2.79
C TYR A 149 -19.74 10.77 -1.31
N ARG A 150 -19.74 12.07 -0.94
CA ARG A 150 -20.06 12.51 0.43
C ARG A 150 -21.49 12.14 0.82
N ARG A 151 -22.45 12.27 -0.11
CA ARG A 151 -23.86 11.91 0.11
C ARG A 151 -24.09 10.40 0.22
N ILE A 152 -23.39 9.59 -0.59
CA ILE A 152 -23.44 8.13 -0.47
C ILE A 152 -22.88 7.70 0.90
N GLY A 153 -21.85 8.41 1.37
CA GLY A 153 -21.15 8.13 2.62
C GLY A 153 -20.08 7.07 2.48
N GLY A 154 -18.92 7.35 3.07
CA GLY A 154 -17.74 6.50 2.92
C GLY A 154 -17.96 5.07 3.40
N ARG A 155 -18.68 4.87 4.50
CA ARG A 155 -19.04 3.56 5.02
C ARG A 155 -19.68 2.65 3.95
N LYS A 156 -20.64 3.20 3.17
CA LYS A 156 -21.32 2.44 2.12
C LYS A 156 -20.41 2.12 0.95
N ILE A 157 -19.56 3.07 0.57
CA ILE A 157 -18.61 2.87 -0.52
C ILE A 157 -17.60 1.77 -0.17
N VAL A 158 -17.05 1.80 1.04
CA VAL A 158 -16.11 0.78 1.54
C VAL A 158 -16.78 -0.58 1.64
N GLU A 159 -18.01 -0.65 2.15
CA GLU A 159 -18.77 -1.90 2.21
C GLU A 159 -18.87 -2.57 0.83
N ILE A 160 -19.13 -1.77 -0.21
CA ILE A 160 -19.22 -2.26 -1.60
C ILE A 160 -17.83 -2.71 -2.09
N ALA A 161 -16.79 -1.90 -1.86
CA ALA A 161 -15.44 -2.21 -2.32
C ALA A 161 -14.90 -3.51 -1.70
N VAL A 162 -14.95 -3.64 -0.38
CA VAL A 162 -14.47 -4.86 0.30
C VAL A 162 -15.36 -6.08 0.04
N GLY A 163 -16.60 -5.86 -0.37
CA GLY A 163 -17.52 -6.92 -0.82
C GLY A 163 -17.07 -7.57 -2.14
N THR A 164 -16.12 -6.99 -2.86
CA THR A 164 -15.57 -7.54 -4.12
C THR A 164 -14.36 -8.45 -3.91
N ILE A 165 -13.79 -8.53 -2.69
CA ILE A 165 -12.66 -9.40 -2.36
C ILE A 165 -13.07 -10.85 -2.60
N ALA A 166 -12.33 -11.54 -3.47
CA ALA A 166 -12.64 -12.90 -3.87
C ALA A 166 -11.96 -13.93 -2.95
N GLY A 167 -12.72 -14.95 -2.55
CA GLY A 167 -12.15 -16.08 -1.78
C GLY A 167 -11.79 -15.79 -0.33
N TYR A 168 -11.95 -14.55 0.15
CA TYR A 168 -11.75 -14.15 1.54
C TYR A 168 -12.92 -13.28 2.02
N ALA A 169 -13.34 -13.48 3.23
CA ALA A 169 -14.33 -12.65 3.90
C ALA A 169 -13.76 -12.16 5.24
N PRO A 170 -13.41 -10.88 5.35
CA PRO A 170 -12.95 -10.30 6.60
C PRO A 170 -13.94 -10.55 7.74
N SER A 171 -13.45 -10.77 8.96
CA SER A 171 -14.30 -10.90 10.14
C SER A 171 -15.17 -9.64 10.31
N HIS A 172 -16.26 -9.76 11.08
CA HIS A 172 -17.12 -8.60 11.38
C HIS A 172 -16.33 -7.44 11.97
N GLN A 173 -15.36 -7.72 12.85
CA GLN A 173 -14.50 -6.72 13.47
C GLN A 173 -13.67 -5.96 12.44
N ILE A 174 -13.04 -6.68 11.49
CA ILE A 174 -12.19 -6.10 10.44
C ILE A 174 -13.04 -5.28 9.45
N ARG A 175 -14.16 -5.83 9.01
CA ARG A 175 -15.09 -5.09 8.13
C ARG A 175 -15.59 -3.81 8.77
N GLU A 176 -15.92 -3.88 10.07
CA GLU A 176 -16.36 -2.71 10.83
C GLU A 176 -15.25 -1.66 10.95
N ASP A 177 -14.00 -2.10 11.15
CA ASP A 177 -12.83 -1.21 11.14
C ASP A 177 -12.68 -0.50 9.79
N TYR A 178 -12.64 -1.24 8.67
CA TYR A 178 -12.56 -0.65 7.33
C TYR A 178 -13.66 0.39 7.10
N MET A 179 -14.91 0.04 7.38
CA MET A 179 -16.03 0.94 7.16
C MET A 179 -15.99 2.19 8.04
N SER A 180 -15.62 2.03 9.33
CA SER A 180 -15.57 3.15 10.29
C SER A 180 -14.43 4.13 10.00
N CYS A 181 -13.31 3.63 9.47
CA CYS A 181 -12.17 4.47 9.07
C CYS A 181 -12.54 5.53 8.02
N TYR A 182 -13.54 5.27 7.21
CA TYR A 182 -13.96 6.16 6.11
C TYR A 182 -15.36 6.74 6.29
N GLU A 183 -15.90 6.70 7.50
CA GLU A 183 -17.25 7.18 7.80
C GLU A 183 -17.45 8.66 7.45
N GLY A 184 -18.70 9.04 7.16
CA GLY A 184 -19.05 10.40 6.75
C GLY A 184 -18.42 10.77 5.40
N GLY A 185 -17.79 11.94 5.35
CA GLY A 185 -17.12 12.47 4.14
C GLY A 185 -15.68 11.98 3.96
N ARG A 186 -15.13 11.22 4.91
CA ARG A 186 -13.71 10.88 4.96
C ARG A 186 -13.23 10.10 3.73
N PHE A 187 -14.06 9.19 3.18
CA PHE A 187 -13.72 8.53 1.93
C PHE A 187 -13.55 9.54 0.77
N ALA A 188 -14.48 10.48 0.63
CA ALA A 188 -14.40 11.49 -0.43
C ALA A 188 -13.16 12.38 -0.27
N ASP A 189 -12.71 12.63 0.97
CA ASP A 189 -11.50 13.40 1.25
C ASP A 189 -10.21 12.69 0.79
N THR A 190 -10.23 11.37 0.58
CA THR A 190 -9.08 10.61 0.07
C THR A 190 -9.03 10.51 -1.46
N ILE A 191 -10.14 10.70 -2.17
CA ILE A 191 -10.19 10.67 -3.65
C ILE A 191 -9.15 11.59 -4.31
N PRO A 192 -8.88 12.83 -3.80
CA PRO A 192 -7.85 13.70 -4.36
C PRO A 192 -6.47 13.05 -4.46
N TYR A 193 -6.14 12.07 -3.61
CA TYR A 193 -4.90 11.31 -3.73
C TYR A 193 -4.80 10.61 -5.09
N ALA A 194 -5.81 9.84 -5.47
CA ALA A 194 -5.83 9.15 -6.76
C ALA A 194 -5.98 10.13 -7.94
N GLN A 195 -6.72 11.24 -7.79
CA GLN A 195 -6.81 12.30 -8.79
C GLN A 195 -5.45 12.92 -9.10
N SER A 196 -4.56 13.00 -8.10
CA SER A 196 -3.22 13.57 -8.24
C SER A 196 -2.27 12.69 -9.08
N TYR A 197 -2.60 11.45 -9.38
CA TYR A 197 -1.79 10.57 -10.22
C TYR A 197 -1.47 11.19 -11.58
N ARG A 198 -2.40 11.93 -12.18
CA ARG A 198 -2.20 12.59 -13.48
C ARG A 198 -1.04 13.60 -13.45
N GLU A 199 -0.80 14.22 -12.32
CA GLU A 199 0.28 15.18 -12.12
C GLU A 199 1.58 14.49 -11.72
N TYR A 200 1.53 13.56 -10.76
CA TYR A 200 2.74 13.03 -10.11
C TYR A 200 3.33 11.79 -10.79
N LEU A 201 2.54 10.94 -11.45
CA LEU A 201 3.09 9.77 -12.13
C LEU A 201 4.06 10.09 -13.26
N PRO A 202 3.86 11.14 -14.09
CA PRO A 202 4.86 11.57 -15.06
C PRO A 202 6.19 12.04 -14.42
N GLU A 203 6.15 12.58 -13.20
CA GLU A 203 7.36 12.91 -12.44
C GLU A 203 8.03 11.64 -11.94
N LEU A 204 7.28 10.73 -11.31
CA LEU A 204 7.78 9.45 -10.83
C LEU A 204 8.44 8.66 -11.96
N ALA A 205 7.83 8.60 -13.14
CA ALA A 205 8.38 7.88 -14.29
C ALA A 205 9.82 8.29 -14.67
N LYS A 206 10.18 9.56 -14.42
CA LYS A 206 11.54 10.07 -14.65
C LYS A 206 12.53 9.67 -13.56
N LEU A 207 12.03 9.36 -12.37
CA LEU A 207 12.84 8.99 -11.21
C LEU A 207 13.10 7.47 -11.15
N LEU A 208 12.19 6.63 -11.72
CA LEU A 208 12.28 5.17 -11.65
C LEU A 208 13.65 4.61 -12.07
N PRO A 209 14.32 5.08 -13.16
CA PRO A 209 15.64 4.56 -13.54
C PRO A 209 16.76 4.79 -12.52
N GLY A 210 16.57 5.71 -11.58
CA GLY A 210 17.53 6.00 -10.50
C GLY A 210 17.27 5.23 -9.20
N ILE A 211 16.23 4.42 -9.11
CA ILE A 211 15.93 3.61 -7.92
C ILE A 211 16.71 2.29 -8.02
N GLU A 212 17.88 2.26 -7.38
CA GLU A 212 18.76 1.09 -7.36
C GLU A 212 18.33 0.03 -6.34
N THR A 213 17.52 0.39 -5.34
CA THR A 213 16.97 -0.55 -4.35
C THR A 213 16.25 -1.70 -5.05
N PRO A 214 16.48 -2.98 -4.67
CA PRO A 214 15.77 -4.10 -5.28
C PRO A 214 14.25 -4.00 -5.10
N VAL A 215 13.49 -4.08 -6.21
CA VAL A 215 12.03 -3.97 -6.22
C VAL A 215 11.38 -5.28 -6.67
N ARG A 216 10.42 -5.77 -5.91
CA ARG A 216 9.51 -6.82 -6.35
C ARG A 216 8.14 -6.22 -6.62
N ILE A 217 7.58 -6.47 -7.80
CA ILE A 217 6.27 -6.01 -8.21
C ILE A 217 5.33 -7.20 -8.12
N VAL A 218 4.36 -7.14 -7.20
CA VAL A 218 3.40 -8.23 -6.95
C VAL A 218 1.99 -7.73 -7.24
N ALA A 219 1.26 -8.40 -8.12
CA ALA A 219 -0.12 -8.04 -8.44
C ALA A 219 -0.97 -9.30 -8.70
N GLY A 220 -2.28 -9.17 -8.56
CA GLY A 220 -3.20 -10.22 -8.98
C GLY A 220 -3.27 -10.31 -10.51
N ALA A 221 -3.15 -11.53 -11.07
CA ALA A 221 -3.21 -11.72 -12.51
C ALA A 221 -4.55 -11.29 -13.15
N ASN A 222 -5.62 -11.26 -12.34
CA ASN A 222 -6.97 -10.90 -12.76
C ASN A 222 -7.42 -9.52 -12.24
N ASP A 223 -6.48 -8.66 -11.83
CA ASP A 223 -6.80 -7.31 -11.35
C ASP A 223 -7.50 -6.51 -12.45
N GLN A 224 -8.79 -6.19 -12.20
CA GLN A 224 -9.64 -5.43 -13.11
C GLN A 224 -9.71 -3.94 -12.71
N VAL A 225 -9.03 -3.53 -11.65
CA VAL A 225 -9.00 -2.12 -11.17
C VAL A 225 -7.74 -1.43 -11.66
N VAL A 226 -6.59 -2.10 -11.46
CA VAL A 226 -5.27 -1.64 -11.90
C VAL A 226 -4.65 -2.75 -12.76
N PRO A 227 -4.89 -2.75 -14.07
CA PRO A 227 -4.43 -3.83 -14.94
C PRO A 227 -2.92 -4.07 -14.83
N PRO A 228 -2.47 -5.28 -14.45
CA PRO A 228 -1.05 -5.56 -14.22
C PRO A 228 -0.22 -5.48 -15.50
N ARG A 229 -0.82 -5.78 -16.66
CA ARG A 229 -0.15 -5.71 -17.94
C ARG A 229 0.40 -4.32 -18.26
N SER A 230 -0.31 -3.26 -17.90
CA SER A 230 0.14 -1.89 -18.13
C SER A 230 0.94 -1.35 -16.96
N ASN A 231 0.50 -1.57 -15.72
CA ASN A 231 1.11 -0.95 -14.55
C ASN A 231 2.37 -1.71 -14.06
N ALA A 232 2.30 -3.04 -13.96
CA ALA A 232 3.46 -3.82 -13.51
C ALA A 232 4.56 -3.88 -14.58
N GLU A 233 4.20 -4.05 -15.86
CA GLU A 233 5.17 -4.00 -16.97
C GLU A 233 5.83 -2.63 -17.09
N PHE A 234 5.06 -1.54 -16.94
CA PHE A 234 5.59 -0.18 -16.95
C PHE A 234 6.68 0.05 -15.90
N LEU A 235 6.47 -0.44 -14.68
CA LEU A 235 7.45 -0.36 -13.60
C LEU A 235 8.66 -1.24 -13.90
N HIS A 236 8.43 -2.48 -14.32
CA HIS A 236 9.50 -3.44 -14.63
C HIS A 236 10.47 -2.96 -15.70
N GLU A 237 9.93 -2.32 -16.74
CA GLU A 237 10.75 -1.78 -17.84
C GLU A 237 11.65 -0.61 -17.43
N ARG A 238 11.34 0.07 -16.32
CA ARG A 238 12.00 1.32 -15.90
C ARG A 238 12.84 1.21 -14.64
N LEU A 239 12.55 0.22 -13.81
CA LEU A 239 13.30 -0.04 -12.59
C LEU A 239 14.48 -0.97 -12.90
N PRO A 240 15.73 -0.61 -12.59
CA PRO A 240 16.92 -1.38 -12.97
C PRO A 240 16.98 -2.76 -12.29
N ASN A 241 16.47 -2.87 -11.07
CA ASN A 241 16.56 -4.08 -10.25
C ASN A 241 15.17 -4.61 -9.87
N ALA A 242 14.28 -4.78 -10.87
CA ALA A 242 12.90 -5.20 -10.63
C ALA A 242 12.62 -6.64 -11.07
N GLN A 243 11.74 -7.31 -10.32
CA GLN A 243 11.12 -8.59 -10.65
C GLN A 243 9.61 -8.45 -10.58
N VAL A 244 8.87 -9.06 -11.52
CA VAL A 244 7.40 -9.10 -11.54
C VAL A 244 6.91 -10.51 -11.23
N ASP A 245 5.93 -10.60 -10.33
CA ASP A 245 5.20 -11.82 -10.02
C ASP A 245 3.68 -11.54 -10.06
N LEU A 246 2.97 -12.27 -10.90
CA LEU A 246 1.52 -12.21 -10.98
C LEU A 246 0.90 -13.41 -10.28
N ILE A 247 0.09 -13.17 -9.26
CA ILE A 247 -0.59 -14.23 -8.49
C ILE A 247 -1.79 -14.73 -9.29
N ALA A 248 -1.70 -15.99 -9.73
CA ALA A 248 -2.73 -16.60 -10.55
C ALA A 248 -4.07 -16.71 -9.79
N GLY A 249 -5.16 -16.32 -10.46
CA GLY A 249 -6.49 -16.37 -9.88
C GLY A 249 -6.79 -15.32 -8.81
N ALA A 250 -5.86 -14.39 -8.53
CA ALA A 250 -6.11 -13.25 -7.67
C ALA A 250 -6.56 -12.03 -8.47
N GLY A 251 -7.45 -11.24 -7.90
CA GLY A 251 -7.89 -9.94 -8.35
C GLY A 251 -7.07 -8.80 -7.74
N HIS A 252 -7.71 -7.66 -7.52
CA HIS A 252 -7.06 -6.46 -6.99
C HIS A 252 -6.52 -6.64 -5.57
N PHE A 253 -7.26 -7.27 -4.69
CA PHE A 253 -6.93 -7.48 -3.28
C PHE A 253 -6.07 -8.73 -3.06
N CYS A 254 -5.02 -8.92 -3.84
CA CYS A 254 -4.24 -10.15 -3.87
C CYS A 254 -3.59 -10.51 -2.51
N TRP A 255 -3.35 -9.54 -1.62
CA TRP A 255 -2.84 -9.72 -0.25
C TRP A 255 -3.87 -10.42 0.68
N GLU A 256 -5.19 -10.25 0.41
CA GLU A 256 -6.26 -10.93 1.13
C GLU A 256 -6.79 -12.17 0.39
N GLU A 257 -6.86 -12.11 -0.95
CA GLU A 257 -7.39 -13.20 -1.77
C GLU A 257 -6.48 -14.44 -1.80
N LYS A 258 -5.15 -14.21 -1.75
CA LYS A 258 -4.11 -15.25 -1.80
C LYS A 258 -3.01 -14.99 -0.78
N PRO A 259 -3.34 -14.89 0.53
CA PRO A 259 -2.43 -14.39 1.54
C PRO A 259 -1.17 -15.24 1.71
N ALA A 260 -1.26 -16.57 1.57
CA ALA A 260 -0.11 -17.46 1.69
C ALA A 260 0.87 -17.29 0.51
N GLU A 261 0.35 -17.17 -0.72
CA GLU A 261 1.17 -16.93 -1.91
C GLU A 261 1.80 -15.53 -1.86
N TYR A 262 1.01 -14.52 -1.50
CA TYR A 262 1.50 -13.16 -1.31
C TYR A 262 2.64 -13.12 -0.28
N ALA A 263 2.43 -13.70 0.90
CA ALA A 263 3.45 -13.74 1.96
C ALA A 263 4.72 -14.50 1.52
N ALA A 264 4.58 -15.62 0.82
CA ALA A 264 5.73 -16.38 0.31
C ALA A 264 6.58 -15.58 -0.68
N LEU A 265 5.94 -14.76 -1.53
CA LEU A 265 6.64 -13.84 -2.41
C LEU A 265 7.43 -12.80 -1.60
N LEU A 266 6.83 -12.16 -0.61
CA LEU A 266 7.47 -11.16 0.23
C LEU A 266 8.65 -11.74 1.01
N THR A 267 8.44 -12.82 1.74
CA THR A 267 9.48 -13.41 2.60
C THR A 267 10.68 -13.92 1.80
N SER A 268 10.44 -14.57 0.66
CA SER A 268 11.53 -14.99 -0.24
C SER A 268 12.31 -13.80 -0.82
N TRP A 269 11.67 -12.64 -0.98
CA TRP A 269 12.33 -11.42 -1.42
C TRP A 269 13.21 -10.82 -0.33
N TRP A 270 12.71 -10.77 0.90
CA TRP A 270 13.44 -10.32 2.06
C TRP A 270 14.69 -11.18 2.32
N ASP A 271 14.57 -12.50 2.22
CA ASP A 271 15.70 -13.42 2.38
C ASP A 271 16.83 -13.15 1.39
N ARG A 272 16.49 -12.90 0.11
CA ARG A 272 17.47 -12.55 -0.93
C ARG A 272 18.18 -11.22 -0.63
N ALA A 273 17.41 -10.19 -0.25
CA ALA A 273 17.97 -8.89 0.08
C ALA A 273 18.86 -8.95 1.33
N ASN A 274 18.46 -9.73 2.35
CA ASN A 274 19.25 -9.97 3.56
C ASN A 274 20.56 -10.72 3.28
N ALA A 275 20.56 -11.64 2.33
CA ALA A 275 21.76 -12.38 1.93
C ALA A 275 22.76 -11.47 1.18
N ALA A 276 22.24 -10.61 0.30
CA ALA A 276 23.08 -9.66 -0.45
C ALA A 276 23.72 -8.59 0.43
N SER A 277 23.09 -8.18 1.53
CA SER A 277 23.64 -7.17 2.46
C SER A 277 24.77 -7.74 3.37
N LYS A 278 24.98 -9.05 3.38
CA LYS A 278 26.02 -9.71 4.18
C LYS A 278 27.30 -10.05 3.37
N SER A 279 27.24 -9.88 2.05
CA SER A 279 28.34 -10.14 1.11
C SER A 279 29.08 -8.88 0.76
#